data_e554f236569967e3a5033e77ab82a390
#
_entry.id   e554f236569967e3a5033e77ab82a390
#
_cell.length_a   1.000
_cell.length_b   1.000
_cell.length_c   1.000
_cell.angle_alpha   90.00
_cell.angle_beta   90.00
_cell.angle_gamma   90.00
#
_symmetry.space_group_name_H-M   'P 1'
#
loop_
_entity.id
_entity.type
_entity.pdbx_description
1 polymer ?
#
loop_
_entity_poly.entity_id
_entity_poly.type
_entity_poly.pdbx_seq_one_letter_code
_entity_poly.pdbx_strand_id
1 'polypeptide(L)'
;PSGPYDVVLVDFPDPNNYALGKLYTRHFYQRLTRVLSPEGVVAVQTTSPLYARRSFWTIVETMQSAGWHVRPYQVTVPSFGVWGYALARRVPFDAPKTLRASTVAPRFITDATLPGLFVFSPDMDRPDPATDPHGPLEVNRLDNQALVREYEREWHRWE
;
A
#
# COMPACT_ATOMS: atom_id res chain seq x y z
N PRO A 1 -0.40 16.32 -19.39
CA PRO A 1 0.09 16.89 -18.13
C PRO A 1 1.60 17.00 -18.20
N SER A 2 2.11 18.20 -17.97
CA SER A 2 3.56 18.45 -17.91
C SER A 2 4.05 18.10 -16.51
N GLY A 3 4.56 16.86 -16.31
CA GLY A 3 5.30 16.48 -15.09
C GLY A 3 6.68 17.10 -15.03
N PRO A 4 7.47 16.83 -13.98
CA PRO A 4 7.24 15.84 -12.92
C PRO A 4 6.34 16.35 -11.78
N TYR A 5 5.68 15.42 -11.07
CA TYR A 5 4.85 15.72 -9.91
C TYR A 5 5.60 15.47 -8.59
N ASP A 6 5.39 16.32 -7.60
CA ASP A 6 5.96 16.14 -6.26
C ASP A 6 5.15 15.18 -5.40
N VAL A 7 3.85 15.07 -5.70
CA VAL A 7 2.93 14.15 -5.00
C VAL A 7 2.04 13.46 -6.03
N VAL A 8 1.94 12.14 -5.90
CA VAL A 8 1.00 11.31 -6.67
C VAL A 8 0.13 10.51 -5.70
N LEU A 9 -1.18 10.65 -5.84
CA LEU A 9 -2.15 9.85 -5.11
C LEU A 9 -2.73 8.79 -6.05
N VAL A 10 -2.61 7.52 -5.67
CA VAL A 10 -3.13 6.37 -6.41
C VAL A 10 -4.29 5.79 -5.62
N ASP A 11 -5.49 6.00 -6.13
CA ASP A 11 -6.74 5.56 -5.53
C ASP A 11 -7.48 4.68 -6.54
N PHE A 12 -7.18 3.38 -6.52
CA PHE A 12 -7.77 2.40 -7.40
C PHE A 12 -8.77 1.51 -6.64
N PRO A 13 -9.79 0.98 -7.33
CA PRO A 13 -10.64 -0.07 -6.76
C PRO A 13 -9.82 -1.29 -6.36
N ASP A 14 -10.33 -2.06 -5.41
CA ASP A 14 -9.72 -3.32 -4.97
C ASP A 14 -9.46 -4.29 -6.13
N PRO A 15 -8.37 -5.07 -6.09
CA PRO A 15 -7.93 -5.94 -7.18
C PRO A 15 -8.74 -7.24 -7.28
N ASN A 16 -10.06 -7.11 -7.36
CA ASN A 16 -11.02 -8.23 -7.40
C ASN A 16 -11.17 -8.91 -8.77
N ASN A 17 -10.41 -8.46 -9.75
CA ASN A 17 -10.38 -9.08 -11.08
C ASN A 17 -9.07 -8.76 -11.81
N TYR A 18 -8.83 -9.46 -12.92
CA TYR A 18 -7.59 -9.32 -13.69
C TYR A 18 -7.34 -7.90 -14.22
N ALA A 19 -8.37 -7.20 -14.65
CA ALA A 19 -8.22 -5.84 -15.19
C ALA A 19 -7.73 -4.87 -14.11
N LEU A 20 -8.30 -4.95 -12.91
CA LEU A 20 -7.90 -4.15 -11.77
C LEU A 20 -6.55 -4.60 -11.20
N GLY A 21 -6.29 -5.90 -11.15
CA GLY A 21 -4.99 -6.43 -10.70
C GLY A 21 -3.80 -5.91 -11.49
N LYS A 22 -3.99 -5.54 -12.77
CA LYS A 22 -2.94 -4.91 -13.61
C LYS A 22 -2.48 -3.56 -13.08
N LEU A 23 -3.35 -2.81 -12.40
CA LEU A 23 -3.06 -1.49 -11.85
C LEU A 23 -2.12 -1.56 -10.63
N TYR A 24 -1.91 -2.74 -10.06
CA TYR A 24 -1.05 -3.01 -8.92
C TYR A 24 0.20 -3.83 -9.28
N THR A 25 0.56 -3.88 -10.55
CA THR A 25 1.72 -4.67 -10.98
C THR A 25 3.05 -3.95 -10.79
N ARG A 26 4.13 -4.72 -10.69
CA ARG A 26 5.50 -4.20 -10.71
C ARG A 26 5.72 -3.26 -11.89
N HIS A 27 5.19 -3.60 -13.07
CA HIS A 27 5.29 -2.75 -14.27
C HIS A 27 4.64 -1.38 -14.07
N PHE A 28 3.43 -1.32 -13.47
CA PHE A 28 2.77 -0.07 -13.16
C PHE A 28 3.63 0.81 -12.23
N TYR A 29 4.13 0.25 -11.13
CA TYR A 29 4.96 0.99 -10.18
C TYR A 29 6.29 1.46 -10.78
N GLN A 30 6.90 0.68 -11.67
CA GLN A 30 8.07 1.14 -12.41
C GLN A 30 7.76 2.34 -13.33
N ARG A 31 6.58 2.39 -13.92
CA ARG A 31 6.17 3.51 -14.78
C ARG A 31 5.86 4.78 -13.98
N LEU A 32 5.38 4.69 -12.77
CA LEU A 32 5.15 5.85 -11.90
C LEU A 32 6.41 6.69 -11.70
N THR A 33 7.59 6.08 -11.71
CA THR A 33 8.85 6.81 -11.55
C THR A 33 9.08 7.87 -12.63
N ARG A 34 8.42 7.73 -13.80
CA ARG A 34 8.59 8.64 -14.95
C ARG A 34 7.84 9.94 -14.79
N VAL A 35 6.83 9.96 -13.92
CA VAL A 35 5.98 11.14 -13.70
C VAL A 35 6.26 11.83 -12.37
N LEU A 36 7.08 11.22 -11.52
CA LEU A 36 7.41 11.72 -10.19
C LEU A 36 8.74 12.50 -10.21
N SER A 37 8.80 13.61 -9.49
CA SER A 37 10.05 14.31 -9.23
C SER A 37 11.02 13.44 -8.41
N PRO A 38 12.34 13.70 -8.43
CA PRO A 38 13.32 12.89 -7.68
C PRO A 38 13.00 12.75 -6.19
N GLU A 39 12.48 13.79 -5.57
CA GLU A 39 12.10 13.85 -4.15
C GLU A 39 10.60 13.60 -3.92
N GLY A 40 9.86 13.29 -4.97
CA GLY A 40 8.43 13.12 -4.93
C GLY A 40 7.97 11.93 -4.07
N VAL A 41 6.72 11.99 -3.66
CA VAL A 41 6.06 11.02 -2.79
C VAL A 41 4.85 10.43 -3.49
N VAL A 42 4.68 9.13 -3.38
CA VAL A 42 3.48 8.42 -3.82
C VAL A 42 2.73 7.90 -2.61
N ALA A 43 1.43 8.14 -2.54
CA ALA A 43 0.53 7.45 -1.62
C ALA A 43 -0.41 6.55 -2.43
N VAL A 44 -0.42 5.27 -2.11
CA VAL A 44 -1.22 4.26 -2.79
C VAL A 44 -2.28 3.74 -1.84
N GLN A 45 -3.56 3.83 -2.22
CA GLN A 45 -4.58 3.02 -1.59
C GLN A 45 -4.28 1.55 -1.92
N THR A 46 -4.29 0.72 -0.91
CA THR A 46 -4.12 -0.73 -1.05
C THR A 46 -5.44 -1.42 -0.76
N THR A 47 -5.46 -2.45 0.04
CA THR A 47 -6.68 -3.06 0.55
C THR A 47 -6.59 -3.16 2.08
N SER A 48 -7.57 -3.76 2.73
CA SER A 48 -7.55 -3.90 4.19
C SER A 48 -6.46 -4.87 4.66
N PRO A 49 -5.52 -4.47 5.54
CA PRO A 49 -4.58 -5.41 6.16
C PRO A 49 -5.25 -6.38 7.13
N LEU A 50 -6.48 -6.09 7.57
CA LEU A 50 -7.27 -6.95 8.45
C LEU A 50 -8.03 -8.03 7.67
N TYR A 51 -8.72 -7.63 6.60
CA TYR A 51 -9.59 -8.53 5.83
C TYR A 51 -8.85 -9.25 4.70
N ALA A 52 -7.84 -8.60 4.11
CA ALA A 52 -7.07 -9.10 2.98
C ALA A 52 -5.55 -8.90 3.23
N ARG A 53 -5.06 -9.48 4.33
CA ARG A 53 -3.71 -9.30 4.85
C ARG A 53 -2.62 -9.59 3.82
N ARG A 54 -2.69 -10.75 3.17
CA ARG A 54 -1.68 -11.14 2.17
C ARG A 54 -1.75 -10.25 0.93
N SER A 55 -2.95 -9.88 0.50
CA SER A 55 -3.16 -8.96 -0.62
C SER A 55 -2.53 -7.60 -0.35
N PHE A 56 -2.75 -7.04 0.85
CA PHE A 56 -2.13 -5.82 1.31
C PHE A 56 -0.58 -5.90 1.22
N TRP A 57 0.01 -6.94 1.81
CA TRP A 57 1.45 -7.10 1.83
C TRP A 57 2.02 -7.51 0.47
N THR A 58 1.26 -8.18 -0.39
CA THR A 58 1.63 -8.44 -1.79
C THR A 58 1.77 -7.14 -2.59
N ILE A 59 0.89 -6.15 -2.35
CA ILE A 59 1.03 -4.83 -2.97
C ILE A 59 2.32 -4.15 -2.49
N VAL A 60 2.58 -4.15 -1.18
CA VAL A 60 3.80 -3.57 -0.61
C VAL A 60 5.06 -4.25 -1.18
N GLU A 61 5.10 -5.60 -1.21
CA GLU A 61 6.20 -6.38 -1.80
C GLU A 61 6.41 -6.02 -3.28
N THR A 62 5.32 -5.88 -4.02
CA THR A 62 5.36 -5.53 -5.44
C THR A 62 5.96 -4.14 -5.66
N MET A 63 5.60 -3.16 -4.83
CA MET A 63 6.19 -1.81 -4.87
C MET A 63 7.68 -1.85 -4.54
N GLN A 64 8.07 -2.58 -3.49
CA GLN A 64 9.48 -2.75 -3.10
C GLN A 64 10.30 -3.41 -4.22
N SER A 65 9.76 -4.44 -4.87
CA SER A 65 10.40 -5.11 -6.02
C SER A 65 10.56 -4.19 -7.24
N ALA A 66 9.76 -3.14 -7.33
CA ALA A 66 9.87 -2.11 -8.38
C ALA A 66 10.89 -1.01 -8.05
N GLY A 67 11.60 -1.10 -6.90
CA GLY A 67 12.63 -0.17 -6.48
C GLY A 67 12.13 0.98 -5.59
N TRP A 68 10.94 0.86 -5.00
CA TRP A 68 10.41 1.85 -4.07
C TRP A 68 10.81 1.55 -2.63
N HIS A 69 11.13 2.60 -1.86
CA HIS A 69 11.18 2.55 -0.40
C HIS A 69 9.76 2.80 0.12
N VAL A 70 9.18 1.82 0.79
CA VAL A 70 7.76 1.83 1.17
C VAL A 70 7.61 1.87 2.69
N ARG A 71 6.68 2.71 3.15
CA ARG A 71 6.19 2.74 4.53
C ARG A 71 4.69 2.46 4.48
N PRO A 72 4.29 1.20 4.70
CA PRO A 72 2.88 0.85 4.77
C PRO A 72 2.25 1.47 6.01
N TYR A 73 0.98 1.85 5.93
CA TYR A 73 0.23 2.37 7.06
C TYR A 73 -1.25 1.99 6.95
N GLN A 74 -1.96 2.11 8.04
CA GLN A 74 -3.37 1.78 8.11
C GLN A 74 -4.14 2.90 8.81
N VAL A 75 -5.41 3.06 8.44
CA VAL A 75 -6.34 3.98 9.10
C VAL A 75 -7.68 3.29 9.31
N THR A 76 -8.37 3.64 10.39
CA THR A 76 -9.76 3.24 10.59
C THR A 76 -10.67 4.19 9.82
N VAL A 77 -11.35 3.67 8.81
CA VAL A 77 -12.35 4.39 8.02
C VAL A 77 -13.73 4.01 8.54
N PRO A 78 -14.57 4.96 9.02
CA PRO A 78 -15.83 4.63 9.70
C PRO A 78 -16.77 3.72 8.93
N SER A 79 -16.77 3.79 7.60
CA SER A 79 -17.66 2.98 6.73
C SER A 79 -17.04 1.65 6.26
N PHE A 80 -15.72 1.46 6.40
CA PHE A 80 -15.01 0.28 5.85
C PHE A 80 -14.21 -0.49 6.89
N GLY A 81 -14.05 0.05 8.12
CA GLY A 81 -13.14 -0.52 9.12
C GLY A 81 -11.68 -0.15 8.86
N VAL A 82 -10.76 -1.08 9.13
CA VAL A 82 -9.33 -0.86 8.94
C VAL A 82 -8.98 -0.93 7.45
N TRP A 83 -8.39 0.15 6.93
CA TRP A 83 -7.99 0.25 5.53
C TRP A 83 -6.51 0.56 5.40
N GLY A 84 -5.88 -0.08 4.42
CA GLY A 84 -4.43 -0.02 4.21
C GLY A 84 -4.01 0.96 3.13
N TYR A 85 -2.84 1.52 3.34
CA TYR A 85 -2.19 2.44 2.42
C TYR A 85 -0.68 2.20 2.40
N ALA A 86 -0.02 2.65 1.36
CA ALA A 86 1.43 2.61 1.24
C ALA A 86 1.97 4.00 0.87
N LEU A 87 2.79 4.58 1.72
CA LEU A 87 3.57 5.76 1.41
C LEU A 87 4.91 5.32 0.81
N ALA A 88 5.32 5.88 -0.33
CA ALA A 88 6.51 5.44 -1.02
C ALA A 88 7.32 6.59 -1.62
N ARG A 89 8.65 6.41 -1.65
CA ARG A 89 9.62 7.31 -2.28
C ARG A 89 10.67 6.52 -3.04
N ARG A 90 11.38 7.19 -3.94
CA ARG A 90 12.51 6.60 -4.68
C ARG A 90 13.80 6.52 -3.85
N VAL A 91 13.87 7.29 -2.77
CA VAL A 91 15.00 7.33 -1.84
C VAL A 91 14.57 6.82 -0.46
N PRO A 92 15.49 6.28 0.35
CA PRO A 92 15.18 5.88 1.73
C PRO A 92 14.58 7.04 2.53
N PHE A 93 13.59 6.74 3.36
CA PHE A 93 12.98 7.69 4.27
C PHE A 93 12.38 6.98 5.48
N ASP A 94 12.22 7.70 6.59
CA ASP A 94 11.52 7.21 7.77
C ASP A 94 10.02 7.50 7.69
N ALA A 95 9.23 6.68 8.40
CA ALA A 95 7.82 6.97 8.59
C ALA A 95 7.66 8.36 9.26
N PRO A 96 6.74 9.21 8.80
CA PRO A 96 6.55 10.53 9.38
C PRO A 96 6.12 10.44 10.84
N LYS A 97 6.72 11.25 11.70
CA LYS A 97 6.43 11.31 13.14
C LYS A 97 5.68 12.58 13.54
N THR A 98 5.74 13.60 12.70
CA THR A 98 5.10 14.89 12.93
C THR A 98 4.46 15.42 11.66
N LEU A 99 3.41 16.21 11.83
CA LEU A 99 2.74 16.90 10.74
C LEU A 99 3.49 18.18 10.40
N ARG A 100 3.51 18.53 9.11
CA ARG A 100 3.93 19.87 8.71
C ARG A 100 2.93 20.91 9.20
N ALA A 101 3.44 22.08 9.59
CA ALA A 101 2.55 23.23 9.85
C ALA A 101 1.65 23.50 8.62
N SER A 102 0.36 23.59 8.87
CA SER A 102 -0.66 23.85 7.87
C SER A 102 -1.57 24.98 8.37
N THR A 103 -2.08 25.76 7.42
CA THR A 103 -3.11 26.79 7.71
C THR A 103 -4.46 26.16 8.11
N VAL A 104 -4.66 24.88 7.78
CA VAL A 104 -5.85 24.11 8.17
C VAL A 104 -5.44 23.08 9.20
N ALA A 105 -5.99 23.18 10.41
CA ALA A 105 -5.75 22.19 11.45
C ALA A 105 -6.39 20.84 11.06
N PRO A 106 -5.63 19.74 11.00
CA PRO A 106 -6.19 18.43 10.72
C PRO A 106 -7.09 17.99 11.89
N ARG A 107 -8.23 17.39 11.56
CA ARG A 107 -9.21 16.95 12.58
C ARG A 107 -9.03 15.49 12.98
N PHE A 108 -8.44 14.67 12.11
CA PHE A 108 -8.29 13.23 12.31
C PHE A 108 -6.88 12.84 12.74
N ILE A 109 -5.85 13.45 12.17
CA ILE A 109 -4.45 13.12 12.44
C ILE A 109 -3.82 14.23 13.29
N THR A 110 -3.08 13.84 14.33
CA THR A 110 -2.25 14.72 15.16
C THR A 110 -0.85 14.14 15.24
N ASP A 111 0.14 14.91 15.74
CA ASP A 111 1.50 14.40 15.98
C ASP A 111 1.49 13.20 16.94
N ALA A 112 0.56 13.15 17.88
CA ALA A 112 0.42 12.04 18.81
C ALA A 112 -0.14 10.77 18.16
N THR A 113 -1.05 10.90 17.19
CA THR A 113 -1.71 9.75 16.54
C THR A 113 -1.00 9.27 15.28
N LEU A 114 -0.26 10.15 14.60
CA LEU A 114 0.40 9.85 13.33
C LEU A 114 1.34 8.63 13.39
N PRO A 115 2.24 8.47 14.38
CA PRO A 115 3.12 7.30 14.44
C PRO A 115 2.37 5.98 14.55
N GLY A 116 1.22 5.96 15.23
CA GLY A 116 0.39 4.76 15.40
C GLY A 116 -0.18 4.21 14.09
N LEU A 117 -0.31 5.03 13.05
CA LEU A 117 -0.78 4.58 11.75
C LEU A 117 0.19 3.58 11.08
N PHE A 118 1.48 3.64 11.42
CA PHE A 118 2.54 2.79 10.88
C PHE A 118 2.82 1.55 11.73
N VAL A 119 1.99 1.29 12.73
CA VAL A 119 2.10 0.13 13.61
C VAL A 119 0.99 -0.86 13.26
N PHE A 120 1.36 -2.12 13.10
CA PHE A 120 0.43 -3.21 12.80
C PHE A 120 0.39 -4.18 13.97
N SER A 121 -0.82 -4.66 14.31
CA SER A 121 -0.99 -5.77 15.22
C SER A 121 -0.54 -7.09 14.56
N PRO A 122 -0.22 -8.14 15.31
CA PRO A 122 0.31 -9.40 14.75
C PRO A 122 -0.59 -10.06 13.69
N ASP A 123 -1.90 -9.84 13.75
CA ASP A 123 -2.88 -10.35 12.78
C ASP A 123 -2.94 -9.54 11.48
N MET A 124 -2.43 -8.32 11.50
CA MET A 124 -2.34 -7.40 10.35
C MET A 124 -0.91 -7.23 9.83
N ASP A 125 0.10 -7.64 10.61
CA ASP A 125 1.51 -7.46 10.25
C ASP A 125 1.92 -8.38 9.09
N ARG A 126 3.10 -8.12 8.52
CA ARG A 126 3.62 -8.87 7.39
C ARG A 126 3.66 -10.37 7.68
N PRO A 127 3.09 -11.22 6.80
CA PRO A 127 3.19 -12.67 6.96
C PRO A 127 4.66 -13.12 6.97
N ASP A 128 5.02 -13.94 7.96
CA ASP A 128 6.34 -14.56 8.02
C ASP A 128 6.41 -15.70 6.99
N PRO A 129 7.30 -15.65 5.99
CA PRO A 129 7.38 -16.67 4.96
C PRO A 129 7.75 -18.06 5.48
N ALA A 130 8.32 -18.15 6.69
CA ALA A 130 8.69 -19.43 7.32
C ALA A 130 7.50 -20.14 7.97
N THR A 131 6.48 -19.40 8.40
CA THR A 131 5.33 -19.93 9.17
C THR A 131 3.99 -19.74 8.44
N ASP A 132 3.94 -18.90 7.42
CA ASP A 132 2.72 -18.71 6.64
C ASP A 132 2.40 -19.96 5.80
N PRO A 133 1.20 -20.57 5.95
CA PRO A 133 0.82 -21.79 5.23
C PRO A 133 0.79 -21.62 3.70
N HIS A 134 0.75 -20.40 3.21
CA HIS A 134 0.77 -20.06 1.78
C HIS A 134 2.17 -19.69 1.28
N GLY A 135 3.19 -19.80 2.13
CA GLY A 135 4.57 -19.48 1.80
C GLY A 135 4.85 -17.99 1.57
N PRO A 136 5.95 -17.65 0.90
CA PRO A 136 6.35 -16.27 0.67
C PRO A 136 5.35 -15.51 -0.20
N LEU A 137 5.31 -14.20 -0.01
CA LEU A 137 4.51 -13.30 -0.86
C LEU A 137 5.08 -13.28 -2.28
N GLU A 138 4.19 -13.33 -3.26
CA GLU A 138 4.56 -13.24 -4.66
C GLU A 138 4.46 -11.79 -5.17
N VAL A 139 5.47 -11.36 -5.93
CA VAL A 139 5.41 -10.09 -6.66
C VAL A 139 4.32 -10.16 -7.73
N ASN A 140 3.37 -9.22 -7.70
CA ASN A 140 2.31 -9.14 -8.70
C ASN A 140 2.84 -8.60 -10.03
N ARG A 141 2.76 -9.42 -11.08
CA ARG A 141 3.20 -9.14 -12.45
C ARG A 141 2.03 -9.27 -13.43
N LEU A 142 2.26 -8.80 -14.65
CA LEU A 142 1.26 -8.93 -15.73
C LEU A 142 0.95 -10.38 -16.12
N ASP A 143 1.88 -11.29 -15.87
CA ASP A 143 1.84 -12.69 -16.31
C ASP A 143 1.43 -13.68 -15.21
N ASN A 144 1.41 -13.29 -13.93
CA ASN A 144 1.14 -14.25 -12.85
C ASN A 144 -0.15 -14.02 -12.06
N GLN A 145 -0.77 -12.86 -12.15
CA GLN A 145 -2.01 -12.49 -11.42
C GLN A 145 -1.99 -12.81 -9.91
N ALA A 146 -0.81 -12.74 -9.29
CA ALA A 146 -0.61 -13.17 -7.90
C ALA A 146 -1.58 -12.46 -6.95
N LEU A 147 -1.74 -11.15 -7.11
CA LEU A 147 -2.59 -10.33 -6.26
C LEU A 147 -4.08 -10.70 -6.35
N VAL A 148 -4.59 -10.98 -7.56
CA VAL A 148 -6.01 -11.35 -7.75
C VAL A 148 -6.30 -12.66 -7.04
N ARG A 149 -5.43 -13.66 -7.19
CA ARG A 149 -5.58 -14.95 -6.50
C ARG A 149 -5.56 -14.83 -4.97
N GLU A 150 -4.66 -13.98 -4.42
CA GLU A 150 -4.61 -13.72 -2.99
C GLU A 150 -5.89 -13.04 -2.51
N TYR A 151 -6.34 -12.01 -3.23
CA TYR A 151 -7.53 -11.24 -2.90
C TYR A 151 -8.79 -12.12 -2.87
N GLU A 152 -9.03 -12.91 -3.93
CA GLU A 152 -10.16 -13.85 -3.99
C GLU A 152 -10.14 -14.85 -2.83
N ARG A 153 -8.97 -15.43 -2.51
CA ARG A 153 -8.82 -16.38 -1.41
C ARG A 153 -9.16 -15.77 -0.04
N GLU A 154 -8.80 -14.53 0.19
CA GLU A 154 -8.99 -13.88 1.48
C GLU A 154 -10.43 -13.39 1.68
N TRP A 155 -11.06 -12.85 0.64
CA TRP A 155 -12.43 -12.37 0.74
C TRP A 155 -13.47 -13.48 0.87
N HIS A 156 -13.27 -14.65 0.26
CA HIS A 156 -14.15 -15.81 0.45
C HIS A 156 -14.25 -16.32 1.89
N ARG A 157 -13.39 -15.85 2.78
CA ARG A 157 -13.50 -16.18 4.22
C ARG A 157 -14.57 -15.36 4.95
N TRP A 158 -15.04 -14.30 4.35
CA TRP A 158 -15.97 -13.35 4.95
C TRP A 158 -17.37 -13.41 4.33
N GLU A 159 -17.55 -14.16 3.26
CA GLU A 159 -18.84 -14.52 2.64
C GLU A 159 -19.44 -15.80 3.29
#